data_4d87b225bd27f7c194c1e9100a28fe48
#
_entry.id   4d87b225bd27f7c194c1e9100a28fe48
#
_cell.length_a   1.000
_cell.length_b   1.000
_cell.length_c   1.000
_cell.angle_alpha   90.00
_cell.angle_beta   90.00
_cell.angle_gamma   90.00
#
_symmetry.space_group_name_H-M   'P 1'
#
loop_
_entity.id
_entity.type
_entity.pdbx_description
1 polymer ?
#
loop_
_entity_poly.entity_id
_entity_poly.type
_entity_poly.pdbx_seq_one_letter_code
_entity_poly.pdbx_strand_id
1 'polypeptide(L)'
;MRPMVARPGSDSRGRRADNDPVTAQEEWARALAAWAIPDEILAQAGESPWDLPPQAFAARAERALNSALSPTHQRALEALPPGGTVLDVGAGGGAASLPLASRAGLIVAVDQSQEMLARMSELASGRVRLREVRGVWPAAASAVPPADVVVCANVAYNVPALDEFILALGARSRRRVVLELTWRHPQASLNWLWQRFWGLSRPESPTAADAAAVVEEALGRPVEVMRWQREDVELASPGPEELAWVRRRLCLAPSREPELAVVLAEHGAPGASDQMATIWWDVAAPGSEPTPDLEI
;
A
#
# COMPACT_ATOMS: atom_id res chain seq x y z
N MET A 1 20.34 -31.37 36.24
CA MET A 1 19.63 -30.09 36.40
C MET A 1 18.91 -29.83 35.07
N ARG A 2 17.60 -30.10 34.99
CA ARG A 2 16.82 -29.94 33.75
C ARG A 2 16.34 -28.47 33.62
N PRO A 3 16.39 -27.84 32.47
CA PRO A 3 15.79 -26.51 32.30
C PRO A 3 14.25 -26.62 32.25
N MET A 4 13.64 -25.76 33.03
CA MET A 4 12.19 -25.58 33.17
C MET A 4 11.63 -24.96 31.89
N VAL A 5 10.78 -25.70 31.17
CA VAL A 5 10.03 -25.21 29.99
C VAL A 5 8.93 -24.29 30.50
N ALA A 6 8.99 -23.01 30.15
CA ALA A 6 7.90 -22.06 30.37
C ALA A 6 6.67 -22.45 29.53
N ARG A 7 5.51 -22.56 30.17
CA ARG A 7 4.22 -22.76 29.52
C ARG A 7 3.83 -21.47 28.76
N PRO A 8 3.32 -21.53 27.54
CA PRO A 8 2.78 -20.34 26.87
C PRO A 8 1.54 -19.85 27.63
N GLY A 9 1.52 -18.56 27.90
CA GLY A 9 0.39 -17.86 28.51
C GLY A 9 -0.87 -18.03 27.66
N SER A 10 -1.99 -18.28 28.32
CA SER A 10 -3.31 -18.37 27.72
C SER A 10 -3.67 -17.03 27.07
N ASP A 11 -3.73 -17.01 25.75
CA ASP A 11 -4.30 -15.92 24.96
C ASP A 11 -5.79 -15.81 25.28
N SER A 12 -6.17 -14.80 26.07
CA SER A 12 -7.54 -14.53 26.49
C SER A 12 -8.31 -13.70 25.45
N ARG A 13 -8.08 -13.92 24.16
CA ARG A 13 -9.01 -13.46 23.11
C ARG A 13 -10.25 -14.36 23.21
N GLY A 14 -11.34 -13.78 23.71
CA GLY A 14 -12.62 -14.45 23.87
C GLY A 14 -13.02 -15.15 22.57
N ARG A 15 -13.42 -16.44 22.67
CA ARG A 15 -14.05 -17.17 21.56
C ARG A 15 -15.32 -16.40 21.17
N ARG A 16 -15.37 -15.87 19.95
CA ARG A 16 -16.59 -15.35 19.35
C ARG A 16 -17.65 -16.48 19.34
N ALA A 17 -18.91 -16.10 19.56
CA ALA A 17 -20.03 -17.00 19.32
C ALA A 17 -20.15 -17.23 17.81
N ASP A 18 -20.50 -18.45 17.38
CA ASP A 18 -20.63 -18.86 15.96
C ASP A 18 -21.63 -18.03 15.14
N ASN A 19 -22.27 -17.03 15.74
CA ASN A 19 -23.33 -16.20 15.15
C ASN A 19 -22.99 -14.71 15.04
N ASP A 20 -21.75 -14.28 15.38
CA ASP A 20 -21.34 -12.89 15.20
C ASP A 20 -21.12 -12.59 13.71
N PRO A 21 -21.57 -11.43 13.20
CA PRO A 21 -21.32 -11.04 11.82
C PRO A 21 -19.81 -10.96 11.55
N VAL A 22 -19.42 -11.42 10.36
CA VAL A 22 -18.01 -11.31 9.89
C VAL A 22 -17.67 -9.83 9.76
N THR A 23 -16.53 -9.41 10.31
CA THR A 23 -16.07 -8.02 10.22
C THR A 23 -15.43 -7.73 8.86
N ALA A 24 -15.41 -6.45 8.46
CA ALA A 24 -14.69 -6.02 7.26
C ALA A 24 -13.19 -6.39 7.34
N GLN A 25 -12.60 -6.30 8.54
CA GLN A 25 -11.22 -6.72 8.79
C GLN A 25 -11.00 -8.24 8.55
N GLU A 26 -11.93 -9.07 8.97
CA GLU A 26 -11.83 -10.52 8.76
C GLU A 26 -12.01 -10.90 7.28
N GLU A 27 -12.93 -10.22 6.59
CA GLU A 27 -13.12 -10.39 5.13
C GLU A 27 -11.89 -9.95 4.35
N TRP A 28 -11.30 -8.82 4.70
CA TRP A 28 -10.05 -8.31 4.13
C TRP A 28 -8.91 -9.32 4.27
N ALA A 29 -8.66 -9.79 5.49
CA ALA A 29 -7.58 -10.75 5.76
C ALA A 29 -7.77 -12.06 5.01
N ARG A 30 -9.01 -12.57 4.94
CA ARG A 30 -9.36 -13.78 4.19
C ARG A 30 -9.17 -13.59 2.69
N ALA A 31 -9.61 -12.45 2.15
CA ALA A 31 -9.46 -12.13 0.74
C ALA A 31 -7.98 -11.98 0.34
N LEU A 32 -7.14 -11.35 1.17
CA LEU A 32 -5.69 -11.32 0.95
C LEU A 32 -5.05 -12.71 1.00
N ALA A 33 -5.44 -13.55 1.96
CA ALA A 33 -4.89 -14.90 2.06
C ALA A 33 -5.20 -15.76 0.82
N ALA A 34 -6.33 -15.49 0.14
CA ALA A 34 -6.69 -16.17 -1.10
C ALA A 34 -5.75 -15.85 -2.29
N TRP A 35 -4.92 -14.79 -2.17
CA TRP A 35 -3.88 -14.46 -3.15
C TRP A 35 -2.60 -15.28 -2.96
N ALA A 36 -2.53 -16.16 -1.98
CA ALA A 36 -1.39 -17.07 -1.84
C ALA A 36 -1.17 -17.87 -3.14
N ILE A 37 0.07 -18.01 -3.53
CA ILE A 37 0.46 -18.86 -4.66
C ILE A 37 0.68 -20.26 -4.10
N PRO A 38 0.10 -21.31 -4.71
CA PRO A 38 0.33 -22.69 -4.27
C PRO A 38 1.82 -23.05 -4.20
N ASP A 39 2.22 -23.77 -3.15
CA ASP A 39 3.62 -24.10 -2.88
C ASP A 39 4.26 -24.89 -4.04
N GLU A 40 3.50 -25.75 -4.71
CA GLU A 40 3.95 -26.51 -5.88
C GLU A 40 4.29 -25.61 -7.08
N ILE A 41 3.65 -24.44 -7.21
CA ILE A 41 3.97 -23.45 -8.25
C ILE A 41 5.17 -22.61 -7.80
N LEU A 42 5.20 -22.19 -6.54
CA LEU A 42 6.35 -21.45 -5.97
C LEU A 42 7.65 -22.24 -6.06
N ALA A 43 7.59 -23.55 -5.85
CA ALA A 43 8.75 -24.44 -5.96
C ALA A 43 9.34 -24.51 -7.39
N GLN A 44 8.56 -24.15 -8.43
CA GLN A 44 9.00 -24.09 -9.81
C GLN A 44 9.55 -22.71 -10.20
N ALA A 45 9.31 -21.69 -9.38
CA ALA A 45 9.83 -20.35 -9.62
C ALA A 45 11.36 -20.36 -9.41
N GLY A 46 12.10 -19.99 -10.43
CA GLY A 46 13.57 -19.83 -10.33
C GLY A 46 14.00 -18.58 -9.57
N GLU A 47 13.06 -17.65 -9.34
CA GLU A 47 13.24 -16.35 -8.70
C GLU A 47 12.01 -16.00 -7.87
N SER A 48 12.19 -15.16 -6.86
CA SER A 48 11.06 -14.67 -6.05
C SER A 48 10.05 -13.91 -6.92
N PRO A 49 8.76 -14.27 -6.92
CA PRO A 49 7.74 -13.54 -7.66
C PRO A 49 7.41 -12.17 -7.02
N TRP A 50 7.91 -11.91 -5.81
CA TRP A 50 7.61 -10.72 -5.03
C TRP A 50 8.64 -9.61 -5.19
N ASP A 51 9.84 -9.94 -5.68
CA ASP A 51 10.93 -8.99 -5.81
C ASP A 51 10.63 -7.96 -6.92
N LEU A 52 10.61 -6.71 -6.53
CA LEU A 52 10.57 -5.57 -7.44
C LEU A 52 11.95 -4.90 -7.42
N PRO A 53 12.51 -4.61 -8.60
CA PRO A 53 13.78 -3.91 -8.64
C PRO A 53 13.64 -2.51 -8.02
N PRO A 54 14.57 -2.10 -7.14
CA PRO A 54 14.54 -0.77 -6.49
C PRO A 54 14.41 0.39 -7.47
N GLN A 55 14.95 0.23 -8.68
CA GLN A 55 14.89 1.21 -9.76
C GLN A 55 13.45 1.53 -10.20
N ALA A 56 12.54 0.57 -10.14
CA ALA A 56 11.13 0.77 -10.49
C ALA A 56 10.44 1.75 -9.52
N PHE A 57 10.78 1.70 -8.24
CA PHE A 57 10.26 2.63 -7.23
C PHE A 57 10.86 4.03 -7.38
N ALA A 58 12.16 4.14 -7.69
CA ALA A 58 12.81 5.43 -7.96
C ALA A 58 12.20 6.10 -9.19
N ALA A 59 12.05 5.38 -10.30
CA ALA A 59 11.42 5.88 -11.52
C ALA A 59 9.97 6.34 -11.28
N ARG A 60 9.23 5.65 -10.39
CA ARG A 60 7.88 6.08 -10.00
C ARG A 60 7.90 7.39 -9.22
N ALA A 61 8.85 7.58 -8.29
CA ALA A 61 8.99 8.82 -7.55
C ALA A 61 9.43 9.98 -8.44
N GLU A 62 10.36 9.76 -9.37
CA GLU A 62 10.76 10.75 -10.37
C GLU A 62 9.60 11.19 -11.28
N ARG A 63 8.79 10.23 -11.74
CA ARG A 63 7.57 10.54 -12.49
C ARG A 63 6.61 11.38 -11.66
N ALA A 64 6.35 11.00 -10.42
CA ALA A 64 5.45 11.74 -9.53
C ALA A 64 5.92 13.19 -9.29
N LEU A 65 7.23 13.42 -9.24
CA LEU A 65 7.80 14.77 -9.12
C LEU A 65 7.65 15.63 -10.39
N ASN A 66 7.55 14.99 -11.57
CA ASN A 66 7.49 15.65 -12.86
C ASN A 66 6.09 15.68 -13.48
N SER A 67 5.12 15.03 -12.85
CA SER A 67 3.73 14.99 -13.31
C SER A 67 2.84 15.96 -12.54
N ALA A 68 1.60 16.15 -13.03
CA ALA A 68 0.58 16.84 -12.29
C ALA A 68 0.29 16.16 -10.94
N LEU A 69 -0.11 16.93 -9.94
CA LEU A 69 -0.46 16.40 -8.62
C LEU A 69 -1.68 15.47 -8.71
N SER A 70 -1.51 14.24 -8.27
CA SER A 70 -2.62 13.28 -8.19
C SER A 70 -3.66 13.72 -7.15
N PRO A 71 -4.89 13.17 -7.18
CA PRO A 71 -5.87 13.40 -6.11
C PRO A 71 -5.32 13.12 -4.71
N THR A 72 -4.48 12.11 -4.54
CA THR A 72 -3.81 11.80 -3.27
C THR A 72 -2.94 12.95 -2.78
N HIS A 73 -2.12 13.52 -3.67
CA HIS A 73 -1.30 14.69 -3.34
C HIS A 73 -2.16 15.91 -2.99
N GLN A 74 -3.24 16.15 -3.75
CA GLN A 74 -4.17 17.26 -3.50
C GLN A 74 -4.83 17.14 -2.14
N ARG A 75 -5.37 15.95 -1.78
CA ARG A 75 -5.98 15.72 -0.46
C ARG A 75 -4.98 15.91 0.69
N ALA A 76 -3.72 15.50 0.48
CA ALA A 76 -2.67 15.73 1.48
C ALA A 76 -2.32 17.23 1.61
N LEU A 77 -2.17 17.96 0.50
CA LEU A 77 -1.85 19.39 0.50
C LEU A 77 -2.94 20.26 1.13
N GLU A 78 -4.22 19.90 0.97
CA GLU A 78 -5.34 20.64 1.59
C GLU A 78 -5.20 20.71 3.11
N ALA A 79 -4.75 19.64 3.76
CA ALA A 79 -4.59 19.57 5.21
C ALA A 79 -3.19 19.97 5.70
N LEU A 80 -2.19 20.03 4.81
CA LEU A 80 -0.81 20.35 5.17
C LEU A 80 -0.64 21.87 5.32
N PRO A 81 -0.30 22.40 6.50
CA PRO A 81 0.00 23.82 6.66
C PRO A 81 1.35 24.17 5.98
N PRO A 82 1.58 25.43 5.61
CA PRO A 82 2.89 25.88 5.14
C PRO A 82 4.00 25.55 6.16
N GLY A 83 5.07 24.88 5.70
CA GLY A 83 6.14 24.41 6.56
C GLY A 83 5.77 23.23 7.47
N GLY A 84 4.61 22.61 7.23
CA GLY A 84 4.12 21.47 8.02
C GLY A 84 4.92 20.20 7.86
N THR A 85 4.58 19.19 8.64
CA THR A 85 5.26 17.89 8.69
C THR A 85 4.42 16.83 7.99
N VAL A 86 5.05 16.04 7.13
CA VAL A 86 4.48 14.86 6.48
C VAL A 86 5.14 13.59 7.04
N LEU A 87 4.35 12.59 7.41
CA LEU A 87 4.81 11.23 7.67
C LEU A 87 4.43 10.35 6.49
N ASP A 88 5.41 9.75 5.84
CA ASP A 88 5.24 8.83 4.71
C ASP A 88 5.52 7.39 5.19
N VAL A 89 4.48 6.56 5.21
CA VAL A 89 4.55 5.18 5.72
C VAL A 89 4.57 4.19 4.56
N GLY A 90 5.62 3.38 4.49
CA GLY A 90 5.95 2.58 3.32
C GLY A 90 6.42 3.49 2.19
N ALA A 91 7.31 4.43 2.53
CA ALA A 91 7.68 5.56 1.67
C ALA A 91 8.29 5.14 0.32
N GLY A 92 8.94 3.97 0.24
CA GLY A 92 9.63 3.55 -0.96
C GLY A 92 10.57 4.64 -1.48
N GLY A 93 10.44 5.01 -2.76
CA GLY A 93 11.19 6.13 -3.36
C GLY A 93 10.61 7.52 -3.09
N GLY A 94 9.52 7.65 -2.32
CA GLY A 94 8.94 8.95 -1.95
C GLY A 94 7.85 9.47 -2.90
N ALA A 95 7.27 8.62 -3.74
CA ALA A 95 6.27 9.04 -4.73
C ALA A 95 5.03 9.71 -4.10
N ALA A 96 4.66 9.33 -2.86
CA ALA A 96 3.50 9.90 -2.16
C ALA A 96 3.80 11.25 -1.49
N SER A 97 5.03 11.48 -1.03
CA SER A 97 5.34 12.63 -0.20
C SER A 97 6.26 13.66 -0.85
N LEU A 98 7.18 13.28 -1.74
CA LEU A 98 8.08 14.24 -2.38
C LEU A 98 7.36 15.33 -3.20
N PRO A 99 6.24 15.07 -3.91
CA PRO A 99 5.46 16.12 -4.55
C PRO A 99 4.89 17.16 -3.58
N LEU A 100 4.85 16.88 -2.28
CA LEU A 100 4.40 17.83 -1.23
C LEU A 100 5.53 18.77 -0.76
N ALA A 101 6.75 18.61 -1.26
CA ALA A 101 7.96 19.28 -0.80
C ALA A 101 7.84 20.82 -0.84
N SER A 102 7.10 21.38 -1.80
CA SER A 102 6.89 22.85 -1.90
C SER A 102 6.14 23.43 -0.70
N ARG A 103 5.42 22.61 0.07
CA ARG A 103 4.63 23.04 1.23
C ARG A 103 5.12 22.42 2.54
N ALA A 104 5.79 21.26 2.48
CA ALA A 104 6.34 20.58 3.65
C ALA A 104 7.64 21.23 4.15
N GLY A 105 7.76 21.40 5.46
CA GLY A 105 9.02 21.77 6.11
C GLY A 105 9.87 20.57 6.48
N LEU A 106 9.25 19.41 6.67
CA LEU A 106 9.88 18.15 7.02
C LEU A 106 9.06 16.98 6.49
N ILE A 107 9.71 16.01 5.87
CA ILE A 107 9.15 14.68 5.59
C ILE A 107 9.85 13.67 6.51
N VAL A 108 9.06 12.86 7.22
CA VAL A 108 9.55 11.68 7.97
C VAL A 108 9.16 10.46 7.16
N ALA A 109 10.14 9.76 6.61
CA ALA A 109 9.93 8.58 5.77
C ALA A 109 10.17 7.30 6.58
N VAL A 110 9.18 6.40 6.60
CA VAL A 110 9.28 5.08 7.23
C VAL A 110 9.24 4.02 6.14
N ASP A 111 10.28 3.20 6.05
CA ASP A 111 10.32 2.03 5.16
C ASP A 111 11.20 0.94 5.78
N GLN A 112 10.91 -0.34 5.44
CA GLN A 112 11.74 -1.46 5.87
C GLN A 112 13.06 -1.56 5.07
N SER A 113 13.07 -1.03 3.86
CA SER A 113 14.21 -1.07 2.94
C SER A 113 15.10 0.16 3.09
N GLN A 114 16.32 -0.05 3.59
CA GLN A 114 17.32 1.01 3.66
C GLN A 114 17.69 1.55 2.26
N GLU A 115 17.68 0.70 1.25
CA GLU A 115 17.97 1.11 -0.12
C GLU A 115 16.90 2.08 -0.65
N MET A 116 15.62 1.81 -0.36
CA MET A 116 14.53 2.72 -0.75
C MET A 116 14.66 4.08 -0.07
N LEU A 117 14.94 4.09 1.23
CA LEU A 117 15.17 5.33 1.98
C LEU A 117 16.34 6.13 1.41
N ALA A 118 17.45 5.47 1.07
CA ALA A 118 18.61 6.14 0.46
C ALA A 118 18.25 6.77 -0.91
N ARG A 119 17.49 6.06 -1.75
CA ARG A 119 16.99 6.62 -3.03
C ARG A 119 16.07 7.81 -2.83
N MET A 120 15.15 7.71 -1.87
CA MET A 120 14.30 8.84 -1.52
C MET A 120 15.11 10.05 -1.03
N SER A 121 16.17 9.80 -0.24
CA SER A 121 17.07 10.85 0.26
C SER A 121 17.78 11.59 -0.87
N GLU A 122 18.26 10.86 -1.89
CA GLU A 122 18.85 11.45 -3.10
C GLU A 122 17.86 12.40 -3.80
N LEU A 123 16.61 11.95 -3.99
CA LEU A 123 15.55 12.73 -4.64
C LEU A 123 15.07 13.92 -3.79
N ALA A 124 15.08 13.80 -2.47
CA ALA A 124 14.68 14.86 -1.53
C ALA A 124 15.73 15.98 -1.42
N SER A 125 16.99 15.70 -1.81
CA SER A 125 18.11 16.63 -1.67
C SER A 125 17.83 17.98 -2.33
N GLY A 126 18.02 19.07 -1.58
CA GLY A 126 17.75 20.44 -2.03
C GLY A 126 16.26 20.82 -2.16
N ARG A 127 15.33 19.89 -1.90
CA ARG A 127 13.89 20.12 -2.04
C ARG A 127 13.18 20.28 -0.69
N VAL A 128 13.48 19.39 0.26
CA VAL A 128 12.83 19.35 1.57
C VAL A 128 13.74 18.65 2.57
N ARG A 129 13.57 18.97 3.86
CA ARG A 129 14.25 18.23 4.93
C ARG A 129 13.63 16.84 5.04
N LEU A 130 14.48 15.81 5.02
CA LEU A 130 14.06 14.41 5.16
C LEU A 130 14.62 13.81 6.46
N ARG A 131 13.79 13.05 7.16
CA ARG A 131 14.20 12.16 8.25
C ARG A 131 13.83 10.74 7.89
N GLU A 132 14.82 9.88 7.77
CA GLU A 132 14.63 8.46 7.49
C GLU A 132 14.43 7.69 8.80
N VAL A 133 13.51 6.73 8.79
CA VAL A 133 13.26 5.76 9.86
C VAL A 133 13.11 4.38 9.25
N ARG A 134 14.14 3.55 9.40
CA ARG A 134 14.05 2.17 8.95
C ARG A 134 13.18 1.36 9.91
N GLY A 135 12.12 0.74 9.41
CA GLY A 135 11.24 -0.10 10.22
C GLY A 135 9.99 -0.56 9.49
N VAL A 136 9.28 -1.49 10.12
CA VAL A 136 7.98 -2.00 9.64
C VAL A 136 6.87 -1.34 10.45
N TRP A 137 5.87 -0.83 9.77
CA TRP A 137 4.67 -0.27 10.41
C TRP A 137 3.70 -1.39 10.79
N PRO A 138 3.02 -1.38 11.97
CA PRO A 138 2.98 -0.27 12.96
C PRO A 138 4.09 -0.28 14.01
N ALA A 139 4.98 -1.30 14.05
CA ALA A 139 6.03 -1.39 15.08
C ALA A 139 6.94 -0.14 15.14
N ALA A 140 7.22 0.50 13.99
CA ALA A 140 8.00 1.72 13.92
C ALA A 140 7.27 2.98 14.42
N ALA A 141 5.97 2.91 14.71
CA ALA A 141 5.17 4.09 15.07
C ALA A 141 5.71 4.83 16.31
N SER A 142 6.24 4.11 17.30
CA SER A 142 6.81 4.73 18.50
C SER A 142 8.08 5.55 18.25
N ALA A 143 8.80 5.26 17.16
CA ALA A 143 10.05 5.94 16.79
C ALA A 143 9.84 7.26 16.04
N VAL A 144 8.61 7.56 15.62
CA VAL A 144 8.28 8.77 14.86
C VAL A 144 7.37 9.71 15.65
N PRO A 145 7.59 11.04 15.56
CA PRO A 145 6.68 12.01 16.14
C PRO A 145 5.39 12.09 15.31
N PRO A 146 4.27 12.57 15.89
CA PRO A 146 3.08 12.89 15.12
C PRO A 146 3.40 13.96 14.05
N ALA A 147 2.83 13.78 12.85
CA ALA A 147 2.93 14.71 11.72
C ALA A 147 1.60 15.42 11.46
N ASP A 148 1.62 16.54 10.72
CA ASP A 148 0.39 17.23 10.33
C ASP A 148 -0.45 16.34 9.40
N VAL A 149 0.22 15.71 8.41
CA VAL A 149 -0.42 14.80 7.47
C VAL A 149 0.36 13.49 7.43
N VAL A 150 -0.37 12.38 7.42
CA VAL A 150 0.18 11.04 7.18
C VAL A 150 -0.25 10.58 5.80
N VAL A 151 0.70 10.17 4.97
CA VAL A 151 0.45 9.56 3.67
C VAL A 151 0.93 8.10 3.67
N CYS A 152 0.21 7.23 2.96
CA CYS A 152 0.60 5.84 2.79
C CYS A 152 0.10 5.35 1.42
N ALA A 153 1.01 5.02 0.51
CA ALA A 153 0.66 4.68 -0.85
C ALA A 153 1.08 3.26 -1.24
N ASN A 154 0.12 2.48 -1.72
CA ASN A 154 0.30 1.13 -2.26
C ASN A 154 0.90 0.11 -1.27
N VAL A 155 0.61 0.26 0.02
CA VAL A 155 1.05 -0.63 1.11
C VAL A 155 -0.06 -1.57 1.55
N ALA A 156 -1.33 -1.09 1.58
CA ALA A 156 -2.47 -1.77 2.20
C ALA A 156 -2.63 -3.24 1.78
N TYR A 157 -2.45 -3.57 0.50
CA TYR A 157 -2.53 -4.96 0.00
C TYR A 157 -1.43 -5.90 0.52
N ASN A 158 -0.48 -5.41 1.30
CA ASN A 158 0.53 -6.24 1.98
C ASN A 158 0.26 -6.35 3.49
N VAL A 159 -0.89 -5.85 3.96
CA VAL A 159 -1.19 -5.71 5.40
C VAL A 159 -2.45 -6.52 5.74
N PRO A 160 -2.32 -7.75 6.24
CA PRO A 160 -3.48 -8.55 6.67
C PRO A 160 -4.25 -7.96 7.86
N ALA A 161 -3.57 -7.36 8.84
CA ALA A 161 -4.18 -6.65 9.98
C ALA A 161 -4.29 -5.15 9.65
N LEU A 162 -5.20 -4.83 8.71
CA LEU A 162 -5.32 -3.47 8.19
C LEU A 162 -5.90 -2.50 9.23
N ASP A 163 -6.79 -2.95 10.09
CA ASP A 163 -7.38 -2.18 11.18
C ASP A 163 -6.33 -1.63 12.16
N GLU A 164 -5.45 -2.49 12.67
CA GLU A 164 -4.34 -2.09 13.56
C GLU A 164 -3.39 -1.11 12.84
N PHE A 165 -3.12 -1.37 11.58
CA PHE A 165 -2.28 -0.52 10.74
C PHE A 165 -2.87 0.89 10.59
N ILE A 166 -4.17 0.99 10.28
CA ILE A 166 -4.91 2.24 10.12
C ILE A 166 -4.99 3.04 11.42
N LEU A 167 -5.32 2.38 12.52
CA LEU A 167 -5.36 3.02 13.83
C LEU A 167 -4.00 3.62 14.21
N ALA A 168 -2.91 2.91 13.90
CA ALA A 168 -1.56 3.43 14.12
C ALA A 168 -1.22 4.63 13.22
N LEU A 169 -1.70 4.69 11.96
CA LEU A 169 -1.57 5.89 11.11
C LEU A 169 -2.31 7.08 11.73
N GLY A 170 -3.57 6.87 12.14
CA GLY A 170 -4.38 7.89 12.79
C GLY A 170 -3.73 8.46 14.06
N ALA A 171 -3.17 7.58 14.91
CA ALA A 171 -2.48 7.97 16.14
C ALA A 171 -1.21 8.82 15.90
N ARG A 172 -0.67 8.85 14.68
CA ARG A 172 0.49 9.66 14.28
C ARG A 172 0.13 10.85 13.39
N SER A 173 -1.14 11.08 13.14
CA SER A 173 -1.64 12.24 12.39
C SER A 173 -2.25 13.29 13.32
N ARG A 174 -1.97 14.57 13.07
CA ARG A 174 -2.61 15.68 13.76
C ARG A 174 -3.83 16.22 13.01
N ARG A 175 -3.89 16.00 11.66
CA ARG A 175 -4.92 16.61 10.81
C ARG A 175 -5.59 15.62 9.89
N ARG A 176 -4.82 14.94 9.03
CA ARG A 176 -5.38 14.05 7.98
C ARG A 176 -4.48 12.87 7.72
N VAL A 177 -5.10 11.72 7.53
CA VAL A 177 -4.47 10.55 6.93
C VAL A 177 -4.98 10.40 5.49
N VAL A 178 -4.08 10.09 4.56
CA VAL A 178 -4.40 9.89 3.15
C VAL A 178 -3.76 8.57 2.69
N LEU A 179 -4.59 7.65 2.25
CA LEU A 179 -4.16 6.38 1.65
C LEU A 179 -4.32 6.43 0.15
N GLU A 180 -3.37 5.84 -0.58
CA GLU A 180 -3.48 5.56 -2.00
C GLU A 180 -3.33 4.06 -2.24
N LEU A 181 -4.20 3.49 -3.04
CA LEU A 181 -4.07 2.11 -3.49
C LEU A 181 -4.70 1.95 -4.89
N THR A 182 -4.33 0.90 -5.59
CA THR A 182 -5.02 0.52 -6.81
C THR A 182 -6.45 0.09 -6.49
N TRP A 183 -7.42 0.38 -7.37
CA TRP A 183 -8.82 0.00 -7.13
C TRP A 183 -9.01 -1.50 -6.96
N ARG A 184 -8.33 -2.31 -7.77
CA ARG A 184 -8.25 -3.77 -7.61
C ARG A 184 -6.88 -4.17 -7.06
N HIS A 185 -6.76 -5.36 -6.53
CA HIS A 185 -5.47 -5.90 -6.12
C HIS A 185 -4.41 -5.73 -7.24
N PRO A 186 -3.18 -5.31 -6.94
CA PRO A 186 -2.17 -4.95 -7.96
C PRO A 186 -1.86 -6.07 -8.96
N GLN A 187 -2.08 -7.33 -8.58
CA GLN A 187 -1.85 -8.49 -9.46
C GLN A 187 -3.09 -8.91 -10.25
N ALA A 188 -4.24 -8.24 -10.09
CA ALA A 188 -5.48 -8.65 -10.76
C ALA A 188 -5.38 -8.59 -12.30
N SER A 189 -4.53 -7.71 -12.84
CA SER A 189 -4.26 -7.66 -14.28
C SER A 189 -3.60 -8.92 -14.84
N LEU A 190 -2.97 -9.73 -13.98
CA LEU A 190 -2.33 -10.99 -14.34
C LEU A 190 -3.28 -12.20 -14.25
N ASN A 191 -4.52 -12.05 -13.78
CA ASN A 191 -5.42 -13.17 -13.51
C ASN A 191 -5.65 -14.07 -14.74
N TRP A 192 -5.82 -13.49 -15.92
CA TRP A 192 -6.01 -14.21 -17.17
C TRP A 192 -4.75 -15.04 -17.56
N LEU A 193 -3.54 -14.53 -17.26
CA LEU A 193 -2.29 -15.25 -17.48
C LEU A 193 -2.13 -16.40 -16.49
N TRP A 194 -2.53 -16.22 -15.22
CA TRP A 194 -2.56 -17.32 -14.25
C TRP A 194 -3.50 -18.44 -14.70
N GLN A 195 -4.67 -18.08 -15.22
CA GLN A 195 -5.58 -19.08 -15.80
C GLN A 195 -4.97 -19.75 -17.04
N ARG A 196 -4.29 -19.00 -17.90
CA ARG A 196 -3.68 -19.51 -19.14
C ARG A 196 -2.50 -20.44 -18.91
N PHE A 197 -1.61 -20.10 -17.97
CA PHE A 197 -0.35 -20.83 -17.76
C PHE A 197 -0.43 -21.91 -16.70
N TRP A 198 -1.32 -21.78 -15.73
CA TRP A 198 -1.44 -22.67 -14.56
C TRP A 198 -2.82 -23.27 -14.37
N GLY A 199 -3.83 -22.87 -15.16
CA GLY A 199 -5.21 -23.25 -14.94
C GLY A 199 -5.77 -22.72 -13.59
N LEU A 200 -5.10 -21.74 -12.98
CA LEU A 200 -5.40 -21.21 -11.66
C LEU A 200 -6.27 -19.96 -11.76
N SER A 201 -7.50 -20.04 -11.27
CA SER A 201 -8.35 -18.87 -11.08
C SER A 201 -7.88 -18.09 -9.88
N ARG A 202 -7.66 -16.77 -10.07
CA ARG A 202 -7.22 -15.86 -9.01
C ARG A 202 -8.39 -15.02 -8.51
N PRO A 203 -8.35 -14.53 -7.25
CA PRO A 203 -9.43 -13.71 -6.68
C PRO A 203 -9.63 -12.38 -7.42
N GLU A 204 -10.82 -11.80 -7.28
CA GLU A 204 -11.13 -10.42 -7.69
C GLU A 204 -11.10 -9.43 -6.49
N SER A 205 -11.16 -9.94 -5.27
CA SER A 205 -11.05 -9.21 -4.00
C SER A 205 -9.73 -9.53 -3.29
N PRO A 206 -9.25 -8.69 -2.35
CA PRO A 206 -9.90 -7.47 -1.93
C PRO A 206 -9.69 -6.32 -2.92
N THR A 207 -10.55 -5.32 -2.81
CA THR A 207 -10.51 -4.07 -3.58
C THR A 207 -10.26 -2.87 -2.66
N ALA A 208 -10.14 -1.67 -3.23
CA ALA A 208 -10.07 -0.44 -2.44
C ALA A 208 -11.37 -0.16 -1.65
N ALA A 209 -12.52 -0.65 -2.14
CA ALA A 209 -13.78 -0.55 -1.40
C ALA A 209 -13.75 -1.40 -0.13
N ASP A 210 -13.16 -2.61 -0.21
CA ASP A 210 -12.99 -3.47 0.97
C ASP A 210 -12.02 -2.84 1.98
N ALA A 211 -10.95 -2.18 1.51
CA ALA A 211 -10.06 -1.41 2.37
C ALA A 211 -10.79 -0.24 3.06
N ALA A 212 -11.64 0.50 2.33
CA ALA A 212 -12.43 1.58 2.90
C ALA A 212 -13.38 1.07 3.99
N ALA A 213 -14.03 -0.08 3.78
CA ALA A 213 -14.89 -0.69 4.79
C ALA A 213 -14.13 -1.04 6.08
N VAL A 214 -12.89 -1.55 5.97
CA VAL A 214 -12.04 -1.78 7.15
C VAL A 214 -11.71 -0.47 7.85
N VAL A 215 -11.39 0.60 7.10
CA VAL A 215 -11.10 1.92 7.68
C VAL A 215 -12.32 2.46 8.42
N GLU A 216 -13.52 2.40 7.82
CA GLU A 216 -14.77 2.85 8.43
C GLU A 216 -15.11 2.06 9.71
N GLU A 217 -14.96 0.74 9.67
CA GLU A 217 -15.16 -0.11 10.84
C GLU A 217 -14.18 0.22 11.96
N ALA A 218 -12.89 0.36 11.64
CA ALA A 218 -11.85 0.67 12.62
C ALA A 218 -12.02 2.06 13.26
N LEU A 219 -12.53 3.03 12.50
CA LEU A 219 -12.76 4.39 12.98
C LEU A 219 -14.16 4.61 13.58
N GLY A 220 -15.10 3.67 13.36
CA GLY A 220 -16.49 3.80 13.77
C GLY A 220 -17.26 4.94 13.07
N ARG A 221 -16.80 5.39 11.89
CA ARG A 221 -17.40 6.48 11.12
C ARG A 221 -17.06 6.38 9.62
N PRO A 222 -17.86 6.99 8.73
CA PRO A 222 -17.58 7.06 7.31
C PRO A 222 -16.23 7.75 7.01
N VAL A 223 -15.63 7.37 5.88
CA VAL A 223 -14.44 8.02 5.32
C VAL A 223 -14.70 8.45 3.89
N GLU A 224 -13.89 9.40 3.43
CA GLU A 224 -13.97 9.88 2.06
C GLU A 224 -13.20 8.93 1.12
N VAL A 225 -13.79 8.60 -0.02
CA VAL A 225 -13.19 7.76 -1.05
C VAL A 225 -13.33 8.43 -2.41
N MET A 226 -12.20 8.58 -3.12
CA MET A 226 -12.19 9.05 -4.50
C MET A 226 -11.56 8.00 -5.40
N ARG A 227 -12.30 7.53 -6.39
CA ARG A 227 -11.77 6.71 -7.47
C ARG A 227 -11.31 7.62 -8.62
N TRP A 228 -10.14 7.36 -9.16
CA TRP A 228 -9.56 8.15 -10.23
C TRP A 228 -8.69 7.28 -11.15
N GLN A 229 -8.37 7.79 -12.33
CA GLN A 229 -7.54 7.11 -13.30
C GLN A 229 -6.18 7.77 -13.37
N ARG A 230 -5.13 6.95 -13.32
CA ARG A 230 -3.76 7.41 -13.52
C ARG A 230 -3.52 7.67 -15.00
N GLU A 231 -3.12 8.89 -15.35
CA GLU A 231 -2.92 9.28 -16.74
C GLU A 231 -1.59 8.78 -17.34
N ASP A 232 -0.60 8.50 -16.50
CA ASP A 232 0.79 8.23 -16.92
C ASP A 232 1.08 6.74 -17.19
N VAL A 233 0.06 5.92 -17.41
CA VAL A 233 0.25 4.51 -17.77
C VAL A 233 0.41 4.41 -19.27
N GLU A 234 1.63 4.66 -19.78
CA GLU A 234 1.97 4.23 -21.14
C GLU A 234 1.87 2.71 -21.21
N LEU A 235 0.93 2.23 -21.99
CA LEU A 235 0.87 0.85 -22.47
C LEU A 235 1.95 0.67 -23.54
N ALA A 236 3.21 0.75 -23.14
CA ALA A 236 4.31 0.43 -24.03
C ALA A 236 4.23 -1.07 -24.37
N SER A 237 4.56 -1.42 -25.61
CA SER A 237 4.80 -2.83 -25.95
C SER A 237 5.82 -3.39 -24.98
N PRO A 238 5.60 -4.59 -24.38
CA PRO A 238 6.45 -5.09 -23.32
C PRO A 238 7.89 -5.21 -23.80
N GLY A 239 8.77 -4.40 -23.21
CA GLY A 239 10.21 -4.53 -23.39
C GLY A 239 10.74 -5.80 -22.70
N PRO A 240 12.01 -6.17 -22.93
CA PRO A 240 12.61 -7.36 -22.29
C PRO A 240 12.49 -7.37 -20.76
N GLU A 241 12.60 -6.21 -20.12
CA GLU A 241 12.49 -6.08 -18.66
C GLU A 241 11.07 -6.34 -18.17
N GLU A 242 10.06 -5.85 -18.89
CA GLU A 242 8.65 -6.07 -18.56
C GLU A 242 8.26 -7.53 -18.78
N LEU A 243 8.75 -8.16 -19.85
CA LEU A 243 8.55 -9.57 -20.10
C LEU A 243 9.15 -10.42 -18.96
N ALA A 244 10.38 -10.14 -18.54
CA ALA A 244 11.03 -10.81 -17.42
C ALA A 244 10.25 -10.56 -16.11
N TRP A 245 9.70 -9.35 -15.91
CA TRP A 245 8.88 -9.03 -14.74
C TRP A 245 7.58 -9.86 -14.72
N VAL A 246 6.83 -9.90 -15.83
CA VAL A 246 5.60 -10.70 -15.94
C VAL A 246 5.90 -12.18 -15.71
N ARG A 247 6.98 -12.70 -16.33
CA ARG A 247 7.44 -14.09 -16.17
C ARG A 247 7.66 -14.45 -14.70
N ARG A 248 8.40 -13.61 -13.96
CA ARG A 248 8.65 -13.83 -12.53
C ARG A 248 7.36 -13.80 -11.72
N ARG A 249 6.47 -12.82 -11.98
CA ARG A 249 5.17 -12.71 -11.30
C ARG A 249 4.27 -13.92 -11.52
N LEU A 250 4.42 -14.60 -12.63
CA LEU A 250 3.72 -15.84 -12.96
C LEU A 250 4.45 -17.10 -12.49
N CYS A 251 5.56 -16.99 -11.78
CA CYS A 251 6.39 -18.13 -11.37
C CYS A 251 6.83 -19.03 -12.54
N LEU A 252 6.98 -18.49 -13.75
CA LEU A 252 7.39 -19.24 -14.92
C LEU A 252 8.91 -19.35 -14.98
N ALA A 253 9.40 -20.57 -15.33
CA ALA A 253 10.82 -20.79 -15.58
C ALA A 253 11.32 -19.92 -16.75
N PRO A 254 12.60 -19.50 -16.79
CA PRO A 254 13.15 -18.70 -17.89
C PRO A 254 12.94 -19.32 -19.26
N SER A 255 12.94 -20.65 -19.37
CA SER A 255 12.69 -21.39 -20.62
C SER A 255 11.29 -21.17 -21.21
N ARG A 256 10.31 -20.69 -20.43
CA ARG A 256 8.95 -20.38 -20.87
C ARG A 256 8.76 -18.93 -21.31
N GLU A 257 9.79 -18.10 -21.24
CA GLU A 257 9.72 -16.69 -21.65
C GLU A 257 9.34 -16.50 -23.12
N PRO A 258 9.83 -17.33 -24.09
CA PRO A 258 9.36 -17.22 -25.47
C PRO A 258 7.87 -17.53 -25.65
N GLU A 259 7.32 -18.48 -24.89
CA GLU A 259 5.88 -18.78 -24.90
C GLU A 259 5.07 -17.60 -24.37
N LEU A 260 5.52 -17.00 -23.27
CA LEU A 260 4.90 -15.81 -22.70
C LEU A 260 4.93 -14.64 -23.69
N ALA A 261 6.04 -14.41 -24.37
CA ALA A 261 6.18 -13.33 -25.35
C ALA A 261 5.16 -13.45 -26.49
N VAL A 262 4.93 -14.67 -27.00
CA VAL A 262 3.90 -14.92 -28.02
C VAL A 262 2.51 -14.58 -27.48
N VAL A 263 2.16 -15.05 -26.28
CA VAL A 263 0.86 -14.80 -25.67
C VAL A 263 0.62 -13.30 -25.45
N LEU A 264 1.64 -12.56 -25.00
CA LEU A 264 1.53 -11.11 -24.81
C LEU A 264 1.45 -10.34 -26.13
N ALA A 265 2.10 -10.82 -27.19
CA ALA A 265 2.00 -10.21 -28.52
C ALA A 265 0.60 -10.38 -29.13
N GLU A 266 -0.08 -11.50 -28.85
CA GLU A 266 -1.42 -11.79 -29.35
C GLU A 266 -2.53 -11.07 -28.56
N HIS A 267 -2.37 -10.93 -27.25
CA HIS A 267 -3.45 -10.48 -26.33
C HIS A 267 -3.15 -9.12 -25.68
N GLY A 268 -1.97 -8.56 -25.89
CA GLY A 268 -1.49 -7.35 -25.22
C GLY A 268 -0.84 -7.65 -23.87
N ALA A 269 0.02 -6.73 -23.43
CA ALA A 269 0.61 -6.78 -22.10
C ALA A 269 -0.45 -6.59 -21.01
N PRO A 270 -0.32 -7.24 -19.85
CA PRO A 270 -1.19 -6.94 -18.72
C PRO A 270 -0.95 -5.48 -18.32
N GLY A 271 -1.95 -4.64 -18.51
CA GLY A 271 -1.88 -3.23 -18.13
C GLY A 271 -1.57 -3.09 -16.64
N ALA A 272 -0.72 -2.15 -16.27
CA ALA A 272 -0.69 -1.69 -14.88
C ALA A 272 -2.09 -1.22 -14.49
N SER A 273 -2.51 -1.45 -13.24
CA SER A 273 -3.80 -0.91 -12.79
C SER A 273 -3.74 0.61 -12.88
N ASP A 274 -4.50 1.16 -13.81
CA ASP A 274 -4.68 2.59 -14.02
C ASP A 274 -5.75 3.19 -13.09
N GLN A 275 -6.65 2.33 -12.59
CA GLN A 275 -7.70 2.71 -11.66
C GLN A 275 -7.16 2.74 -10.24
N MET A 276 -7.21 3.91 -9.64
CA MET A 276 -6.70 4.20 -8.30
C MET A 276 -7.83 4.58 -7.35
N ALA A 277 -7.57 4.47 -6.07
CA ALA A 277 -8.39 5.05 -5.02
C ALA A 277 -7.53 5.90 -4.10
N THR A 278 -8.07 7.04 -3.70
CA THR A 278 -7.61 7.82 -2.57
C THR A 278 -8.67 7.73 -1.48
N ILE A 279 -8.28 7.26 -0.30
CA ILE A 279 -9.12 7.18 0.90
C ILE A 279 -8.53 8.14 1.92
N TRP A 280 -9.34 9.01 2.53
CA TRP A 280 -8.81 9.93 3.54
C TRP A 280 -9.83 10.24 4.63
N TRP A 281 -9.30 10.64 5.77
CA TRP A 281 -10.09 11.10 6.90
C TRP A 281 -9.34 12.14 7.71
N ASP A 282 -10.08 13.07 8.26
CA ASP A 282 -9.54 14.06 9.19
C ASP A 282 -9.45 13.46 10.59
N VAL A 283 -8.34 13.70 11.27
CA VAL A 283 -8.18 13.35 12.67
C VAL A 283 -8.71 14.53 13.50
N ALA A 284 -9.67 14.27 14.39
CA ALA A 284 -10.21 15.30 15.27
C ALA A 284 -9.06 15.91 16.09
N ALA A 285 -9.03 17.25 16.17
CA ALA A 285 -8.09 17.92 17.04
C ALA A 285 -8.32 17.46 18.48
N PRO A 286 -7.26 17.17 19.27
CA PRO A 286 -7.45 16.81 20.66
C PRO A 286 -8.20 17.95 21.38
N GLY A 287 -9.45 17.70 21.80
CA GLY A 287 -10.31 18.65 22.50
C GLY A 287 -11.53 19.18 21.74
N SER A 288 -11.80 18.75 20.50
CA SER A 288 -13.08 19.01 19.84
C SER A 288 -14.08 17.93 20.22
N GLU A 289 -14.78 18.11 21.34
CA GLU A 289 -16.04 17.38 21.59
C GLU A 289 -17.04 17.75 20.48
N PRO A 290 -17.82 16.77 19.95
CA PRO A 290 -18.91 17.11 19.05
C PRO A 290 -19.85 18.05 19.78
N THR A 291 -20.08 19.25 19.23
CA THR A 291 -21.09 20.16 19.71
C THR A 291 -22.44 19.43 19.65
N PRO A 292 -23.16 19.22 20.75
CA PRO A 292 -24.49 18.63 20.69
C PRO A 292 -25.36 19.53 19.83
N ASP A 293 -26.04 18.94 18.83
CA ASP A 293 -27.05 19.61 18.03
C ASP A 293 -28.03 20.26 18.97
N LEU A 294 -28.04 21.59 18.99
CA LEU A 294 -29.10 22.39 19.63
C LEU A 294 -30.34 22.19 18.78
N GLU A 295 -31.21 21.25 19.18
CA GLU A 295 -32.59 21.22 18.74
C GLU A 295 -33.26 22.58 19.05
N ILE A 296 -33.68 23.24 17.97
CA ILE A 296 -34.60 24.39 18.05
C ILE A 296 -35.98 23.92 17.60
#